data_c3895cb9e04e817ec59cad483173edb1
#
_entry.id   c3895cb9e04e817ec59cad483173edb1
#
_cell.length_a   1.000
_cell.length_b   1.000
_cell.length_c   1.000
_cell.angle_alpha   90.00
_cell.angle_beta   90.00
_cell.angle_gamma   90.00
#
_symmetry.space_group_name_H-M   'P 1'
#
loop_
_entity.id
_entity.type
_entity.pdbx_description
1 polymer ?
#
loop_
_entity_poly.entity_id
_entity_poly.type
_entity_poly.pdbx_seq_one_letter_code
_entity_poly.pdbx_strand_id
1 'polypeptide(L)'
;IGKSFKVTSNSWEGTGDGHALALRAGGKLLGMEFIQFHPTGMVWPPSVKGILVTESVRGDGGVLRNSEGRRFMFDYIPAVFKDKYADTEEEADRWYTDADNNRRPPELLPRDEVARAINAEVKAGRGTPHGGVYLDVSTRLPAEVIRKRLPSMWHQFKELADVDITEQPMEVGPTCHYVMGGVLVDPDTGAAVGVPGLFAAGEVAGGMHGSNRLGGNSLSDLLVFGRRA
;
A
#
# COMPACT_ATOMS: atom_id res chain seq x y z
N ILE A 1 -0.42 -5.75 -14.36
CA ILE A 1 -0.10 -7.19 -14.13
C ILE A 1 -0.46 -7.68 -12.73
N GLY A 2 -0.73 -6.76 -11.80
CA GLY A 2 -1.02 -7.11 -10.40
C GLY A 2 -2.21 -8.06 -10.19
N LYS A 3 -3.13 -8.17 -11.14
CA LYS A 3 -4.25 -9.12 -11.08
C LYS A 3 -3.84 -10.59 -11.24
N SER A 4 -2.61 -10.86 -11.62
CA SER A 4 -2.03 -12.21 -11.58
C SER A 4 -1.86 -12.74 -10.15
N PHE A 5 -1.89 -11.85 -9.14
CA PHE A 5 -1.83 -12.23 -7.73
C PHE A 5 -3.22 -12.49 -7.16
N LYS A 6 -3.31 -13.53 -6.32
CA LYS A 6 -4.58 -13.95 -5.70
C LYS A 6 -5.21 -12.86 -4.82
N VAL A 7 -4.39 -12.12 -4.07
CA VAL A 7 -4.81 -11.01 -3.21
C VAL A 7 -4.17 -9.74 -3.74
N THR A 8 -4.97 -8.87 -4.32
CA THR A 8 -4.50 -7.67 -5.00
C THR A 8 -5.53 -6.54 -4.93
N SER A 9 -5.03 -5.30 -4.91
CA SER A 9 -5.85 -4.09 -5.04
C SER A 9 -6.06 -3.65 -6.49
N ASN A 10 -5.46 -4.36 -7.47
CA ASN A 10 -5.60 -4.02 -8.88
C ASN A 10 -6.97 -4.42 -9.44
N SER A 11 -7.44 -3.67 -10.43
CA SER A 11 -8.65 -3.98 -11.17
C SER A 11 -8.51 -5.28 -11.98
N TRP A 12 -9.65 -5.81 -12.43
CA TRP A 12 -9.69 -7.07 -13.20
C TRP A 12 -8.99 -6.96 -14.56
N GLU A 13 -8.83 -5.75 -15.11
CA GLU A 13 -8.14 -5.47 -16.36
C GLU A 13 -6.59 -5.51 -16.21
N GLY A 14 -6.08 -5.47 -15.00
CA GLY A 14 -4.63 -5.45 -14.70
C GLY A 14 -3.93 -6.80 -14.90
N THR A 15 -4.14 -7.50 -16.02
CA THR A 15 -3.69 -8.88 -16.27
C THR A 15 -2.29 -8.99 -16.87
N GLY A 16 -1.67 -7.88 -17.28
CA GLY A 16 -0.30 -7.85 -17.81
C GLY A 16 -0.23 -7.86 -19.34
N ASP A 17 -1.31 -7.46 -20.01
CA ASP A 17 -1.38 -7.45 -21.48
C ASP A 17 -0.29 -6.60 -22.11
N GLY A 18 0.03 -5.41 -21.55
CA GLY A 18 1.10 -4.56 -22.06
C GLY A 18 2.49 -5.23 -21.99
N HIS A 19 2.77 -5.98 -20.91
CA HIS A 19 4.01 -6.76 -20.80
C HIS A 19 4.05 -7.88 -21.84
N ALA A 20 2.93 -8.58 -22.05
CA ALA A 20 2.83 -9.65 -23.03
C ALA A 20 2.99 -9.13 -24.47
N LEU A 21 2.39 -7.98 -24.78
CA LEU A 21 2.54 -7.32 -26.08
C LEU A 21 3.99 -6.94 -26.36
N ALA A 22 4.65 -6.32 -25.38
CA ALA A 22 6.07 -5.92 -25.52
C ALA A 22 6.97 -7.15 -25.75
N LEU A 23 6.78 -8.23 -24.97
CA LEU A 23 7.55 -9.47 -25.14
C LEU A 23 7.33 -10.11 -26.52
N ARG A 24 6.08 -10.17 -26.98
CA ARG A 24 5.77 -10.72 -28.33
C ARG A 24 6.36 -9.87 -29.45
N ALA A 25 6.52 -8.58 -29.25
CA ALA A 25 7.20 -7.67 -30.18
C ALA A 25 8.73 -7.78 -30.14
N GLY A 26 9.30 -8.59 -29.23
CA GLY A 26 10.76 -8.74 -29.06
C GLY A 26 11.35 -7.80 -28.01
N GLY A 27 10.53 -7.09 -27.24
CA GLY A 27 10.94 -6.24 -26.13
C GLY A 27 11.47 -7.05 -24.94
N LYS A 28 12.15 -6.36 -24.03
CA LYS A 28 12.72 -6.92 -22.81
C LYS A 28 11.97 -6.39 -21.60
N LEU A 29 11.89 -7.19 -20.54
CA LEU A 29 11.38 -6.78 -19.23
C LEU A 29 12.54 -6.60 -18.24
N LEU A 30 12.37 -5.68 -17.29
CA LEU A 30 13.34 -5.34 -16.25
C LEU A 30 12.65 -5.34 -14.89
N GLY A 31 13.30 -5.92 -13.85
CA GLY A 31 12.90 -5.78 -12.46
C GLY A 31 11.56 -6.42 -12.10
N MET A 32 11.12 -7.46 -12.82
CA MET A 32 9.81 -8.10 -12.61
C MET A 32 9.64 -8.74 -11.25
N GLU A 33 10.74 -8.97 -10.51
CA GLU A 33 10.77 -9.43 -9.12
C GLU A 33 10.35 -8.36 -8.11
N PHE A 34 10.36 -7.07 -8.50
CA PHE A 34 10.04 -5.97 -7.58
C PHE A 34 8.53 -5.69 -7.56
N ILE A 35 7.89 -6.21 -6.53
CA ILE A 35 6.44 -6.09 -6.34
C ILE A 35 6.18 -5.38 -5.02
N GLN A 36 5.43 -4.28 -5.06
CA GLN A 36 5.02 -3.55 -3.88
C GLN A 36 3.72 -4.10 -3.33
N PHE A 37 3.74 -4.51 -2.07
CA PHE A 37 2.53 -4.79 -1.31
C PHE A 37 2.06 -3.53 -0.59
N HIS A 38 0.79 -3.15 -0.77
CA HIS A 38 0.17 -2.18 0.10
C HIS A 38 -0.13 -2.87 1.44
N PRO A 39 0.25 -2.29 2.59
CA PRO A 39 0.12 -2.99 3.87
C PRO A 39 -1.33 -3.24 4.27
N THR A 40 -2.25 -2.38 3.82
CA THR A 40 -3.65 -2.41 4.23
C THR A 40 -4.58 -2.63 3.04
N GLY A 41 -4.98 -3.86 2.81
CA GLY A 41 -6.12 -4.27 1.99
C GLY A 41 -7.18 -4.92 2.86
N MET A 42 -8.44 -4.94 2.44
CA MET A 42 -9.50 -5.68 3.14
C MET A 42 -9.16 -7.18 3.16
N VAL A 43 -9.38 -7.86 4.28
CA VAL A 43 -9.19 -9.32 4.37
C VAL A 43 -10.49 -10.10 4.44
N TRP A 44 -11.57 -9.43 4.80
CA TRP A 44 -12.90 -10.01 4.91
C TRP A 44 -13.99 -9.04 4.41
N PRO A 45 -15.10 -9.54 3.85
CA PRO A 45 -15.35 -10.92 3.43
C PRO A 45 -14.48 -11.37 2.25
N PRO A 46 -14.45 -12.69 1.92
CA PRO A 46 -13.60 -13.22 0.84
C PRO A 46 -13.80 -12.58 -0.54
N SER A 47 -15.04 -12.14 -0.84
CA SER A 47 -15.40 -11.48 -2.09
C SER A 47 -14.70 -10.15 -2.34
N VAL A 48 -14.26 -9.47 -1.27
CA VAL A 48 -13.63 -8.15 -1.32
C VAL A 48 -12.17 -8.20 -0.85
N LYS A 49 -11.64 -9.39 -0.63
CA LYS A 49 -10.27 -9.57 -0.16
C LYS A 49 -9.26 -8.96 -1.13
N GLY A 50 -8.44 -8.07 -0.61
CA GLY A 50 -7.43 -7.34 -1.37
C GLY A 50 -7.83 -5.93 -1.78
N ILE A 51 -9.11 -5.54 -1.69
CA ILE A 51 -9.53 -4.15 -1.98
C ILE A 51 -8.76 -3.19 -1.08
N LEU A 52 -8.29 -2.10 -1.69
CA LEU A 52 -7.41 -1.14 -1.03
C LEU A 52 -8.09 -0.45 0.16
N VAL A 53 -7.40 -0.45 1.30
CA VAL A 53 -7.68 0.45 2.41
C VAL A 53 -6.61 1.54 2.39
N THR A 54 -7.03 2.77 2.08
CA THR A 54 -6.12 3.88 1.78
C THR A 54 -5.16 4.20 2.94
N GLU A 55 -3.97 4.68 2.59
CA GLU A 55 -2.97 5.15 3.56
C GLU A 55 -3.47 6.31 4.42
N SER A 56 -4.45 7.08 3.93
CA SER A 56 -5.07 8.18 4.67
C SER A 56 -5.61 7.76 6.03
N VAL A 57 -6.11 6.53 6.19
CA VAL A 57 -6.59 6.04 7.50
C VAL A 57 -5.47 6.10 8.54
N ARG A 58 -4.25 5.64 8.19
CA ARG A 58 -3.07 5.71 9.06
C ARG A 58 -2.56 7.15 9.18
N GLY A 59 -2.63 7.91 8.10
CA GLY A 59 -2.29 9.34 8.06
C GLY A 59 -3.17 10.22 8.94
N ASP A 60 -4.43 9.84 9.12
CA ASP A 60 -5.40 10.54 9.98
C ASP A 60 -5.43 10.02 11.44
N GLY A 61 -4.55 9.09 11.81
CA GLY A 61 -4.42 8.64 13.20
C GLY A 61 -4.81 7.18 13.45
N GLY A 62 -5.17 6.42 12.42
CA GLY A 62 -5.45 5.00 12.55
C GLY A 62 -4.22 4.21 12.96
N VAL A 63 -4.35 3.33 13.96
CA VAL A 63 -3.28 2.52 14.54
C VAL A 63 -3.47 1.03 14.20
N LEU A 64 -2.35 0.31 14.09
CA LEU A 64 -2.35 -1.12 13.81
C LEU A 64 -2.26 -1.93 15.12
N ARG A 65 -3.26 -2.78 15.36
CA ARG A 65 -3.32 -3.66 16.53
C ARG A 65 -3.40 -5.13 16.11
N ASN A 66 -2.72 -5.98 16.85
CA ASN A 66 -2.85 -7.43 16.69
C ASN A 66 -4.12 -7.97 17.40
N SER A 67 -4.35 -9.29 17.36
CA SER A 67 -5.52 -9.93 17.99
C SER A 67 -5.55 -9.81 19.51
N GLU A 68 -4.41 -9.50 20.14
CA GLU A 68 -4.29 -9.25 21.57
C GLU A 68 -4.58 -7.78 21.95
N GLY A 69 -4.93 -6.94 20.96
CA GLY A 69 -5.16 -5.50 21.13
C GLY A 69 -3.90 -4.65 21.21
N ARG A 70 -2.71 -5.26 21.11
CA ARG A 70 -1.42 -4.55 21.18
C ARG A 70 -1.15 -3.75 19.91
N ARG A 71 -0.73 -2.50 20.04
CA ARG A 71 -0.18 -1.66 18.97
C ARG A 71 1.26 -2.09 18.70
N PHE A 72 1.45 -2.99 17.73
CA PHE A 72 2.69 -3.77 17.56
C PHE A 72 3.78 -3.08 16.74
N MET A 73 3.47 -2.03 16.00
CA MET A 73 4.41 -1.45 15.03
C MET A 73 5.73 -0.95 15.64
N PHE A 74 5.74 -0.58 16.92
CA PHE A 74 6.95 -0.16 17.65
C PHE A 74 8.03 -1.23 17.73
N ASP A 75 7.65 -2.52 17.72
CA ASP A 75 8.59 -3.64 17.75
C ASP A 75 9.30 -3.87 16.40
N TYR A 76 8.78 -3.27 15.34
CA TYR A 76 9.20 -3.52 13.97
C TYR A 76 9.90 -2.32 13.31
N ILE A 77 10.31 -1.30 14.09
CA ILE A 77 11.04 -0.15 13.56
C ILE A 77 12.47 -0.59 13.24
N PRO A 78 12.88 -0.63 11.94
CA PRO A 78 14.26 -0.95 11.59
C PRO A 78 15.25 0.06 12.18
N ALA A 79 16.46 -0.39 12.50
CA ALA A 79 17.49 0.45 13.12
C ALA A 79 17.77 1.73 12.30
N VAL A 80 17.73 1.63 10.98
CA VAL A 80 17.95 2.77 10.05
C VAL A 80 16.87 3.85 10.13
N PHE A 81 15.72 3.55 10.71
CA PHE A 81 14.60 4.47 10.84
C PHE A 81 14.34 4.98 12.27
N LYS A 82 15.05 4.46 13.27
CA LYS A 82 14.82 4.79 14.70
C LYS A 82 14.83 6.29 15.00
N ASP A 83 15.72 7.04 14.37
CA ASP A 83 15.82 8.48 14.60
C ASP A 83 14.63 9.28 14.02
N LYS A 84 13.86 8.69 13.11
CA LYS A 84 12.75 9.35 12.39
C LYS A 84 11.37 8.96 12.88
N TYR A 85 11.28 7.86 13.64
CA TYR A 85 10.00 7.31 14.09
C TYR A 85 9.94 7.23 15.62
N ALA A 86 8.77 7.48 16.17
CA ALA A 86 8.51 7.48 17.60
C ALA A 86 8.73 6.10 18.23
N ASP A 87 9.27 6.07 19.44
CA ASP A 87 9.50 4.86 20.23
C ASP A 87 8.33 4.56 21.17
N THR A 88 7.47 5.56 21.44
CA THR A 88 6.33 5.43 22.36
C THR A 88 5.02 5.82 21.71
N GLU A 89 3.92 5.30 22.26
CA GLU A 89 2.57 5.64 21.76
C GLU A 89 2.27 7.12 21.97
N GLU A 90 2.68 7.69 23.10
CA GLU A 90 2.43 9.09 23.45
C GLU A 90 3.14 10.05 22.48
N GLU A 91 4.38 9.77 22.10
CA GLU A 91 5.08 10.59 21.09
C GLU A 91 4.42 10.45 19.71
N ALA A 92 4.14 9.21 19.29
CA ALA A 92 3.47 8.93 18.03
C ALA A 92 2.11 9.63 17.92
N ASP A 93 1.36 9.69 19.02
CA ASP A 93 0.05 10.32 19.07
C ASP A 93 0.15 11.86 19.01
N ARG A 94 1.14 12.45 19.66
CA ARG A 94 1.39 13.90 19.58
C ARG A 94 1.78 14.38 18.18
N TRP A 95 2.39 13.51 17.37
CA TRP A 95 2.78 13.88 16.01
C TRP A 95 1.60 14.38 15.16
N TYR A 96 0.40 13.86 15.34
CA TYR A 96 -0.78 14.29 14.58
C TYR A 96 -1.24 15.73 14.88
N THR A 97 -0.78 16.31 15.96
CA THR A 97 -1.08 17.69 16.37
C THR A 97 0.13 18.61 16.35
N ASP A 98 1.34 18.03 16.44
CA ASP A 98 2.61 18.76 16.50
C ASP A 98 3.72 17.92 15.84
N ALA A 99 3.70 17.89 14.50
CA ALA A 99 4.63 17.10 13.70
C ALA A 99 6.07 17.64 13.72
N ASP A 100 6.24 18.93 14.00
CA ASP A 100 7.57 19.57 14.00
C ASP A 100 8.40 19.18 15.21
N ASN A 101 7.76 18.86 16.33
CA ASN A 101 8.40 18.55 17.60
C ASN A 101 8.32 17.06 18.01
N ASN A 102 7.71 16.20 17.20
CA ASN A 102 7.54 14.77 17.50
C ASN A 102 7.95 13.91 16.32
N ARG A 103 8.50 12.72 16.60
CA ARG A 103 8.83 11.74 15.57
C ARG A 103 7.58 11.07 15.02
N ARG A 104 7.68 10.65 13.78
CA ARG A 104 6.57 10.08 12.99
C ARG A 104 6.04 8.77 13.58
N PRO A 105 4.73 8.49 13.56
CA PRO A 105 4.18 7.21 13.98
C PRO A 105 4.72 6.04 13.14
N PRO A 106 5.05 4.87 13.76
CA PRO A 106 5.59 3.73 13.03
C PRO A 106 4.60 3.09 12.05
N GLU A 107 3.31 3.35 12.16
CA GLU A 107 2.30 2.99 11.16
C GLU A 107 2.53 3.66 9.80
N LEU A 108 3.33 4.72 9.76
CA LEU A 108 3.71 5.46 8.56
C LEU A 108 5.12 5.13 8.06
N LEU A 109 5.72 4.03 8.52
CA LEU A 109 6.91 3.42 7.93
C LEU A 109 6.70 3.11 6.42
N PRO A 110 7.76 2.92 5.65
CA PRO A 110 7.66 2.43 4.27
C PRO A 110 6.72 1.23 4.16
N ARG A 111 5.97 1.15 3.07
CA ARG A 111 4.88 0.16 2.89
C ARG A 111 5.34 -1.27 3.06
N ASP A 112 6.53 -1.59 2.60
CA ASP A 112 7.15 -2.91 2.72
C ASP A 112 7.48 -3.27 4.18
N GLU A 113 7.91 -2.31 4.99
CA GLU A 113 8.16 -2.52 6.42
C GLU A 113 6.84 -2.81 7.16
N VAL A 114 5.81 -2.00 6.92
CA VAL A 114 4.50 -2.23 7.54
C VAL A 114 3.90 -3.56 7.08
N ALA A 115 4.02 -3.91 5.79
CA ALA A 115 3.53 -5.19 5.27
C ALA A 115 4.26 -6.39 5.88
N ARG A 116 5.59 -6.30 6.07
CA ARG A 116 6.39 -7.34 6.76
C ARG A 116 5.99 -7.49 8.22
N ALA A 117 5.79 -6.37 8.93
CA ALA A 117 5.35 -6.37 10.33
C ALA A 117 3.97 -7.06 10.48
N ILE A 118 2.99 -6.70 9.66
CA ILE A 118 1.67 -7.35 9.66
C ILE A 118 1.80 -8.85 9.39
N ASN A 119 2.58 -9.24 8.38
CA ASN A 119 2.77 -10.66 8.06
C ASN A 119 3.48 -11.42 9.18
N ALA A 120 4.40 -10.77 9.90
CA ALA A 120 5.08 -11.36 11.07
C ALA A 120 4.08 -11.61 12.22
N GLU A 121 3.19 -10.66 12.51
CA GLU A 121 2.14 -10.84 13.53
C GLU A 121 1.19 -11.98 13.18
N VAL A 122 0.74 -12.04 11.92
CA VAL A 122 -0.13 -13.12 11.45
C VAL A 122 0.56 -14.49 11.55
N LYS A 123 1.83 -14.59 11.12
CA LYS A 123 2.61 -15.85 11.20
C LYS A 123 2.90 -16.27 12.65
N ALA A 124 3.01 -15.32 13.55
CA ALA A 124 3.20 -15.60 14.98
C ALA A 124 1.90 -15.99 15.71
N GLY A 125 0.77 -16.14 14.99
CA GLY A 125 -0.52 -16.50 15.56
C GLY A 125 -1.26 -15.34 16.25
N ARG A 126 -0.78 -14.11 16.12
CA ARG A 126 -1.41 -12.90 16.67
C ARG A 126 -2.22 -12.12 15.61
N GLY A 127 -2.53 -12.77 14.50
CA GLY A 127 -3.43 -12.22 13.48
C GLY A 127 -4.92 -12.32 13.88
N THR A 128 -5.76 -11.61 13.13
CA THR A 128 -7.22 -11.72 13.22
C THR A 128 -7.72 -13.06 12.67
N PRO A 129 -8.98 -13.47 12.94
CA PRO A 129 -9.53 -14.74 12.44
C PRO A 129 -9.45 -14.91 10.92
N HIS A 130 -9.44 -13.83 10.16
CA HIS A 130 -9.41 -13.85 8.70
C HIS A 130 -8.00 -13.67 8.12
N GLY A 131 -6.95 -13.67 8.98
CA GLY A 131 -5.55 -13.63 8.57
C GLY A 131 -5.02 -12.22 8.27
N GLY A 132 -5.48 -11.23 9.00
CA GLY A 132 -5.01 -9.86 8.98
C GLY A 132 -4.63 -9.34 10.37
N VAL A 133 -4.69 -8.03 10.53
CA VAL A 133 -4.59 -7.29 11.79
C VAL A 133 -5.71 -6.25 11.85
N TYR A 134 -5.92 -5.64 13.00
CA TYR A 134 -6.89 -4.57 13.15
C TYR A 134 -6.25 -3.21 12.82
N LEU A 135 -6.92 -2.44 11.96
CA LEU A 135 -6.63 -1.02 11.74
C LEU A 135 -7.74 -0.23 12.45
N ASP A 136 -7.37 0.38 13.56
CA ASP A 136 -8.31 1.06 14.46
C ASP A 136 -8.21 2.58 14.31
N VAL A 137 -9.30 3.18 13.89
CA VAL A 137 -9.51 4.63 13.86
C VAL A 137 -10.66 5.03 14.80
N SER A 138 -11.50 4.06 15.17
CA SER A 138 -12.71 4.29 16.00
C SER A 138 -12.39 4.78 17.41
N THR A 139 -11.30 4.28 18.01
CA THR A 139 -10.84 4.73 19.33
C THR A 139 -9.98 6.00 19.26
N ARG A 140 -9.65 6.47 18.05
CA ARG A 140 -8.69 7.57 17.81
C ARG A 140 -9.36 8.90 17.50
N LEU A 141 -10.48 8.87 16.79
CA LEU A 141 -11.16 10.05 16.28
C LEU A 141 -12.67 9.98 16.58
N PRO A 142 -13.32 11.14 16.81
CA PRO A 142 -14.78 11.20 16.88
C PRO A 142 -15.46 10.73 15.57
N ALA A 143 -16.60 10.08 15.67
CA ALA A 143 -17.34 9.52 14.53
C ALA A 143 -17.61 10.54 13.42
N GLU A 144 -17.95 11.76 13.76
CA GLU A 144 -18.16 12.87 12.81
C GLU A 144 -16.90 13.25 12.03
N VAL A 145 -15.71 13.19 12.70
CA VAL A 145 -14.41 13.47 12.08
C VAL A 145 -14.05 12.32 11.11
N ILE A 146 -14.27 11.07 11.50
CA ILE A 146 -14.05 9.89 10.64
C ILE A 146 -14.90 10.00 9.36
N ARG A 147 -16.21 10.24 9.50
CA ARG A 147 -17.13 10.40 8.34
C ARG A 147 -16.73 11.56 7.43
N LYS A 148 -16.22 12.66 8.00
CA LYS A 148 -15.77 13.83 7.23
C LYS A 148 -14.45 13.61 6.50
N ARG A 149 -13.45 12.99 7.16
CA ARG A 149 -12.09 12.81 6.61
C ARG A 149 -11.94 11.55 5.76
N LEU A 150 -12.67 10.49 6.11
CA LEU A 150 -12.58 9.17 5.52
C LEU A 150 -13.91 8.68 4.92
N PRO A 151 -14.67 9.52 4.19
CA PRO A 151 -16.03 9.16 3.73
C PRO A 151 -16.04 7.91 2.84
N SER A 152 -15.05 7.79 1.96
CA SER A 152 -14.93 6.63 1.07
C SER A 152 -14.64 5.33 1.81
N MET A 153 -13.82 5.38 2.88
CA MET A 153 -13.50 4.20 3.69
C MET A 153 -14.68 3.81 4.57
N TRP A 154 -15.36 4.80 5.17
CA TRP A 154 -16.57 4.52 5.93
C TRP A 154 -17.64 3.84 5.06
N HIS A 155 -17.91 4.38 3.86
CA HIS A 155 -18.85 3.79 2.91
C HIS A 155 -18.39 2.39 2.44
N GLN A 156 -17.12 2.25 2.07
CA GLN A 156 -16.56 0.96 1.61
C GLN A 156 -16.73 -0.16 2.64
N PHE A 157 -16.37 0.07 3.88
CA PHE A 157 -16.49 -0.95 4.92
C PHE A 157 -17.93 -1.23 5.31
N LYS A 158 -18.78 -0.19 5.36
CA LYS A 158 -20.20 -0.35 5.65
C LYS A 158 -20.91 -1.19 4.59
N GLU A 159 -20.69 -0.90 3.31
CA GLU A 159 -21.35 -1.59 2.21
C GLU A 159 -20.77 -2.98 1.92
N LEU A 160 -19.46 -3.15 2.04
CA LEU A 160 -18.79 -4.37 1.60
C LEU A 160 -18.55 -5.39 2.73
N ALA A 161 -18.51 -4.96 3.97
CA ALA A 161 -18.20 -5.81 5.12
C ALA A 161 -19.18 -5.67 6.29
N ASP A 162 -20.19 -4.80 6.18
CA ASP A 162 -21.11 -4.41 7.26
C ASP A 162 -20.38 -3.96 8.54
N VAL A 163 -19.26 -3.24 8.36
CA VAL A 163 -18.42 -2.70 9.43
C VAL A 163 -18.59 -1.18 9.47
N ASP A 164 -19.05 -0.64 10.60
CA ASP A 164 -19.00 0.81 10.84
C ASP A 164 -17.65 1.16 11.48
N ILE A 165 -16.75 1.76 10.68
CA ILE A 165 -15.40 2.14 11.13
C ILE A 165 -15.39 3.27 12.14
N THR A 166 -16.53 3.85 12.48
CA THR A 166 -16.67 4.82 13.57
C THR A 166 -16.89 4.14 14.92
N GLU A 167 -17.20 2.84 14.92
CA GLU A 167 -17.55 2.07 16.11
C GLU A 167 -16.60 0.90 16.36
N GLN A 168 -16.00 0.34 15.29
CA GLN A 168 -15.17 -0.84 15.38
C GLN A 168 -14.01 -0.80 14.38
N PRO A 169 -12.88 -1.50 14.66
CA PRO A 169 -11.72 -1.51 13.79
C PRO A 169 -11.97 -2.28 12.48
N MET A 170 -11.20 -1.91 11.46
CA MET A 170 -11.14 -2.60 10.18
C MET A 170 -10.19 -3.80 10.25
N GLU A 171 -10.56 -4.95 9.68
CA GLU A 171 -9.59 -6.02 9.43
C GLU A 171 -8.84 -5.77 8.13
N VAL A 172 -7.51 -5.69 8.21
CA VAL A 172 -6.65 -5.37 7.07
C VAL A 172 -5.43 -6.30 6.99
N GLY A 173 -4.89 -6.44 5.79
CA GLY A 173 -3.66 -7.21 5.56
C GLY A 173 -2.99 -6.82 4.25
N PRO A 174 -1.75 -7.29 4.01
CA PRO A 174 -1.01 -6.97 2.80
C PRO A 174 -1.73 -7.43 1.52
N THR A 175 -1.72 -6.55 0.51
CA THR A 175 -2.29 -6.81 -0.82
C THR A 175 -1.30 -6.40 -1.90
N CYS A 176 -1.15 -7.20 -2.97
CA CYS A 176 -0.35 -6.81 -4.13
C CYS A 176 -0.95 -5.53 -4.73
N HIS A 177 -0.11 -4.49 -4.90
CA HIS A 177 -0.60 -3.16 -5.20
C HIS A 177 0.04 -2.55 -6.44
N TYR A 178 1.36 -2.65 -6.59
CA TYR A 178 2.10 -2.04 -7.70
C TYR A 178 3.28 -2.90 -8.09
N VAL A 179 3.51 -3.07 -9.39
CA VAL A 179 4.68 -3.78 -9.91
C VAL A 179 5.67 -2.73 -10.43
N MET A 180 6.87 -2.67 -9.84
CA MET A 180 7.92 -1.73 -10.25
C MET A 180 8.67 -2.21 -11.49
N GLY A 181 8.62 -3.50 -11.78
CA GLY A 181 9.14 -4.09 -13.01
C GLY A 181 8.24 -3.81 -14.20
N GLY A 182 8.79 -3.94 -15.40
CA GLY A 182 8.05 -3.70 -16.62
C GLY A 182 8.93 -3.71 -17.86
N VAL A 183 8.42 -3.16 -18.94
CA VAL A 183 9.13 -3.02 -20.22
C VAL A 183 10.39 -2.19 -20.03
N LEU A 184 11.53 -2.71 -20.50
CA LEU A 184 12.79 -1.96 -20.52
C LEU A 184 12.70 -0.86 -21.58
N VAL A 185 12.72 0.38 -21.11
CA VAL A 185 12.61 1.58 -21.94
C VAL A 185 13.82 2.48 -21.81
N ASP A 186 14.04 3.29 -22.81
CA ASP A 186 14.92 4.46 -22.73
C ASP A 186 14.26 5.50 -21.77
N PRO A 187 14.97 5.98 -20.73
CA PRO A 187 14.38 6.83 -19.70
C PRO A 187 13.98 8.23 -20.20
N ASP A 188 14.54 8.69 -21.29
CA ASP A 188 14.25 10.02 -21.82
C ASP A 188 13.07 10.06 -22.79
N THR A 189 12.86 8.96 -23.50
CA THR A 189 11.87 8.89 -24.60
C THR A 189 10.72 7.92 -24.34
N GLY A 190 10.86 6.98 -23.38
CA GLY A 190 9.89 5.89 -23.18
C GLY A 190 9.94 4.82 -24.27
N ALA A 191 10.86 4.90 -25.23
CA ALA A 191 10.98 3.93 -26.32
C ALA A 191 11.45 2.58 -25.79
N ALA A 192 10.75 1.50 -26.17
CA ALA A 192 11.11 0.14 -25.77
C ALA A 192 12.46 -0.28 -26.40
N VAL A 193 13.39 -0.71 -25.55
CA VAL A 193 14.74 -1.08 -26.02
C VAL A 193 14.66 -2.29 -26.94
N GLY A 194 15.12 -2.12 -28.17
CA GLY A 194 15.18 -3.15 -29.20
C GLY A 194 13.90 -3.33 -30.03
N VAL A 195 12.87 -2.50 -29.82
CA VAL A 195 11.61 -2.55 -30.60
C VAL A 195 11.27 -1.15 -31.14
N PRO A 196 11.76 -0.78 -32.32
CA PRO A 196 11.47 0.51 -32.92
C PRO A 196 9.96 0.76 -33.09
N GLY A 197 9.50 1.94 -32.65
CA GLY A 197 8.09 2.34 -32.73
C GLY A 197 7.20 1.85 -31.59
N LEU A 198 7.74 1.08 -30.64
CA LEU A 198 7.05 0.73 -29.40
C LEU A 198 7.50 1.66 -28.26
N PHE A 199 6.53 2.17 -27.51
CA PHE A 199 6.76 3.01 -26.34
C PHE A 199 6.02 2.44 -25.13
N ALA A 200 6.53 2.68 -23.91
CA ALA A 200 5.85 2.32 -22.69
C ALA A 200 6.09 3.37 -21.60
N ALA A 201 5.04 3.68 -20.85
CA ALA A 201 5.08 4.63 -19.73
C ALA A 201 4.11 4.21 -18.62
N GLY A 202 4.32 4.69 -17.40
CA GLY A 202 3.56 4.29 -16.22
C GLY A 202 3.93 2.91 -15.72
N GLU A 203 3.03 2.23 -15.00
CA GLU A 203 3.32 0.96 -14.33
C GLU A 203 3.83 -0.17 -15.26
N VAL A 204 3.51 -0.09 -16.55
CA VAL A 204 3.98 -1.09 -17.54
C VAL A 204 5.47 -0.94 -17.89
N ALA A 205 6.06 0.23 -17.65
CA ALA A 205 7.48 0.51 -17.86
C ALA A 205 8.29 0.21 -16.59
N GLY A 206 9.36 -0.57 -16.70
CA GLY A 206 10.21 -0.95 -15.57
C GLY A 206 11.35 0.05 -15.31
N GLY A 207 11.88 0.03 -14.07
CA GLY A 207 13.11 0.73 -13.67
C GLY A 207 12.94 2.11 -13.07
N MET A 208 11.78 2.74 -13.21
CA MET A 208 11.50 4.12 -12.77
C MET A 208 11.57 4.29 -11.24
N HIS A 209 11.14 3.30 -10.51
CA HIS A 209 10.96 3.36 -9.05
C HIS A 209 11.95 2.49 -8.26
N GLY A 210 12.94 1.90 -8.92
CA GLY A 210 13.84 0.94 -8.27
C GLY A 210 13.07 -0.25 -7.68
N SER A 211 13.40 -0.65 -6.47
CA SER A 211 12.80 -1.81 -5.81
C SER A 211 11.51 -1.50 -5.04
N ASN A 212 11.20 -0.22 -4.79
CA ASN A 212 10.01 0.17 -4.01
C ASN A 212 9.54 1.60 -4.34
N ARG A 213 8.31 1.73 -4.83
CA ARG A 213 7.72 3.01 -5.23
C ARG A 213 7.24 3.81 -4.00
N LEU A 214 7.58 5.10 -3.96
CA LEU A 214 7.02 6.02 -2.96
C LEU A 214 5.54 6.27 -3.22
N GLY A 215 4.76 6.41 -2.15
CA GLY A 215 3.33 6.69 -2.22
C GLY A 215 3.03 7.94 -3.07
N GLY A 216 2.03 7.86 -3.96
CA GLY A 216 1.64 8.94 -4.87
C GLY A 216 2.44 9.02 -6.18
N ASN A 217 3.69 8.56 -6.22
CA ASN A 217 4.57 8.73 -7.39
C ASN A 217 4.10 8.01 -8.67
N SER A 218 3.17 7.05 -8.57
CA SER A 218 2.59 6.44 -9.79
C SER A 218 1.84 7.44 -10.65
N LEU A 219 1.15 8.41 -10.04
CA LEU A 219 0.42 9.43 -10.80
C LEU A 219 1.37 10.43 -11.46
N SER A 220 2.45 10.83 -10.75
CA SER A 220 3.49 11.68 -11.31
C SER A 220 4.19 11.01 -12.50
N ASP A 221 4.48 9.72 -12.37
CA ASP A 221 5.06 8.88 -13.43
C ASP A 221 4.17 8.88 -14.69
N LEU A 222 2.88 8.57 -14.56
CA LEU A 222 1.92 8.57 -15.66
C LEU A 222 1.93 9.89 -16.43
N LEU A 223 1.94 11.02 -15.71
CA LEU A 223 1.88 12.36 -16.31
C LEU A 223 3.20 12.74 -17.03
N VAL A 224 4.33 12.49 -16.37
CA VAL A 224 5.64 12.90 -16.89
C VAL A 224 6.08 12.02 -18.05
N PHE A 225 6.08 10.70 -17.85
CA PHE A 225 6.59 9.77 -18.86
C PHE A 225 5.57 9.45 -19.95
N GLY A 226 4.27 9.49 -19.66
CA GLY A 226 3.24 9.39 -20.66
C GLY A 226 3.24 10.56 -21.65
N ARG A 227 3.73 11.75 -21.22
CA ARG A 227 3.93 12.88 -22.14
C ARG A 227 5.20 12.74 -23.00
N ARG A 228 6.22 12.03 -22.50
CA ARG A 228 7.49 11.84 -23.22
C ARG A 228 7.38 10.74 -24.26
N ALA A 229 6.66 9.66 -23.95
CA ALA A 229 6.36 8.56 -24.86
C ALA A 229 5.35 8.97 -25.95
#